data_c5a225e5fe77977467e1040729bbfc7e
#
_entry.id   c5a225e5fe77977467e1040729bbfc7e
#
_cell.length_a   1.000
_cell.length_b   1.000
_cell.length_c   1.000
_cell.angle_alpha   90.00
_cell.angle_beta   90.00
_cell.angle_gamma   90.00
#
_symmetry.space_group_name_H-M   'P 1'
#
loop_
_entity.id
_entity.type
_entity.pdbx_description
1 polymer ?
#
loop_
_entity_poly.entity_id
_entity_poly.type
_entity_poly.pdbx_seq_one_letter_code
_entity_poly.pdbx_strand_id
1 'polypeptide(L)'
;MARDALQLVYEQREKQVEQALRAYQQAQQLLFEQRSQLQNLDQYRRQYIAQLTEKGSQGLSISQLGKYQQFIVQIDQGLTKQQQGLVKFEYDVHAQKKRWLESQVSCKAMAMLLKKKALQKVKIADRKEQQLLDEFSTFQFFQKKTTS
;
A
#
# COMPACT_ATOMS: atom_id res chain seq x y z
N MET A 1 22.99 -10.01 23.53
CA MET A 1 23.04 -10.94 22.42
C MET A 1 22.87 -10.19 21.10
N ALA A 2 23.73 -10.47 20.15
CA ALA A 2 23.57 -9.93 18.81
C ALA A 2 22.29 -10.49 18.17
N ARG A 3 21.46 -9.62 17.61
CA ARG A 3 20.30 -10.06 16.84
C ARG A 3 20.79 -10.78 15.58
N ASP A 4 20.09 -11.85 15.23
CA ASP A 4 20.34 -12.54 13.97
C ASP A 4 20.17 -11.56 12.79
N ALA A 5 21.06 -11.63 11.81
CA ALA A 5 21.00 -10.79 10.62
C ALA A 5 19.67 -10.94 9.87
N LEU A 6 19.11 -12.16 9.83
CA LEU A 6 17.79 -12.43 9.21
C LEU A 6 16.65 -11.72 9.96
N GLN A 7 16.72 -11.66 11.28
CA GLN A 7 15.73 -10.95 12.09
C GLN A 7 15.76 -9.44 11.80
N LEU A 8 16.93 -8.86 11.64
CA LEU A 8 17.10 -7.44 11.28
C LEU A 8 16.52 -7.16 9.89
N VAL A 9 16.78 -8.03 8.92
CA VAL A 9 16.20 -7.91 7.57
C VAL A 9 14.68 -8.00 7.62
N TYR A 10 14.13 -8.92 8.39
CA TYR A 10 12.66 -9.05 8.58
C TYR A 10 12.06 -7.77 9.16
N GLU A 11 12.66 -7.21 10.21
CA GLU A 11 12.20 -5.95 10.81
C GLU A 11 12.25 -4.80 9.81
N GLN A 12 13.29 -4.74 8.98
CA GLN A 12 13.41 -3.75 7.90
C GLN A 12 12.29 -3.92 6.88
N ARG A 13 11.98 -5.17 6.50
CA ARG A 13 10.89 -5.47 5.55
C ARG A 13 9.54 -5.07 6.10
N GLU A 14 9.30 -5.27 7.41
CA GLU A 14 8.08 -4.80 8.07
C GLU A 14 7.93 -3.28 7.96
N LYS A 15 9.00 -2.53 8.19
CA LYS A 15 9.01 -1.08 8.03
C LYS A 15 8.74 -0.66 6.59
N GLN A 16 9.29 -1.37 5.61
CA GLN A 16 9.03 -1.12 4.19
C GLN A 16 7.56 -1.33 3.84
N VAL A 17 6.91 -2.36 4.40
CA VAL A 17 5.47 -2.60 4.23
C VAL A 17 4.66 -1.42 4.77
N GLU A 18 4.99 -0.93 5.97
CA GLU A 18 4.30 0.22 6.56
C GLU A 18 4.47 1.49 5.72
N GLN A 19 5.69 1.75 5.25
CA GLN A 19 5.97 2.91 4.39
C GLN A 19 5.22 2.82 3.06
N ALA A 20 5.22 1.64 2.44
CA ALA A 20 4.53 1.40 1.19
C ALA A 20 3.00 1.54 1.35
N LEU A 21 2.45 1.08 2.47
CA LEU A 21 1.03 1.25 2.78
C LEU A 21 0.66 2.72 2.95
N ARG A 22 1.48 3.49 3.67
CA ARG A 22 1.26 4.94 3.83
C ARG A 22 1.29 5.67 2.49
N ALA A 23 2.25 5.33 1.63
CA ALA A 23 2.36 5.92 0.29
C ALA A 23 1.13 5.59 -0.56
N TYR A 24 0.63 4.36 -0.49
CA TYR A 24 -0.60 3.93 -1.15
C TYR A 24 -1.82 4.73 -0.64
N GLN A 25 -1.99 4.82 0.68
CA GLN A 25 -3.10 5.56 1.29
C GLN A 25 -3.06 7.05 0.92
N GLN A 26 -1.86 7.63 0.89
CA GLN A 26 -1.67 9.02 0.50
C GLN A 26 -2.02 9.25 -0.96
N ALA A 27 -1.64 8.33 -1.85
CA ALA A 27 -2.01 8.38 -3.27
C ALA A 27 -3.54 8.29 -3.45
N GLN A 28 -4.21 7.40 -2.70
CA GLN A 28 -5.67 7.29 -2.70
C GLN A 28 -6.34 8.58 -2.24
N GLN A 29 -5.81 9.22 -1.19
CA GLN A 29 -6.34 10.48 -0.69
C GLN A 29 -6.19 11.60 -1.72
N LEU A 30 -5.06 11.70 -2.37
CA LEU A 30 -4.83 12.68 -3.43
C LEU A 30 -5.78 12.48 -4.60
N LEU A 31 -6.00 11.24 -5.01
CA LEU A 31 -6.96 10.92 -6.08
C LEU A 31 -8.38 11.32 -5.68
N PHE A 32 -8.77 11.02 -4.45
CA PHE A 32 -10.08 11.40 -3.92
C PHE A 32 -10.26 12.94 -3.95
N GLU A 33 -9.26 13.69 -3.50
CA GLU A 33 -9.29 15.15 -3.51
C GLU A 33 -9.42 15.70 -4.94
N GLN A 34 -8.68 15.14 -5.89
CA GLN A 34 -8.74 15.56 -7.29
C GLN A 34 -10.11 15.26 -7.92
N ARG A 35 -10.68 14.09 -7.63
CA ARG A 35 -12.04 13.76 -8.08
C ARG A 35 -13.09 14.68 -7.47
N SER A 36 -12.94 15.04 -6.19
CA SER A 36 -13.83 15.97 -5.51
C SER A 36 -13.76 17.37 -6.12
N GLN A 37 -12.57 17.85 -6.45
CA GLN A 37 -12.38 19.14 -7.12
C GLN A 37 -13.02 19.15 -8.50
N LEU A 38 -12.86 18.06 -9.26
CA LEU A 38 -13.49 17.92 -10.58
C LEU A 38 -15.02 17.96 -10.46
N GLN A 39 -15.56 17.24 -9.49
CA GLN A 39 -17.00 17.21 -9.25
C GLN A 39 -17.53 18.59 -8.84
N ASN A 40 -16.80 19.28 -7.97
CA ASN A 40 -17.16 20.64 -7.54
C ASN A 40 -17.15 21.62 -8.72
N LEU A 41 -16.17 21.53 -9.61
CA LEU A 41 -16.10 22.37 -10.78
C LEU A 41 -17.25 22.08 -11.76
N ASP A 42 -17.60 20.80 -11.94
CA ASP A 42 -18.74 20.41 -12.74
C ASP A 42 -20.07 20.94 -12.18
N GLN A 43 -20.26 20.87 -10.85
CA GLN A 43 -21.41 21.46 -10.17
C GLN A 43 -21.46 22.97 -10.35
N TYR A 44 -20.31 23.62 -10.23
CA TYR A 44 -20.20 25.06 -10.43
C TYR A 44 -20.61 25.46 -11.87
N ARG A 45 -20.16 24.68 -12.86
CA ARG A 45 -20.55 24.84 -14.25
C ARG A 45 -22.08 24.75 -14.41
N ARG A 46 -22.70 23.75 -13.84
CA ARG A 46 -24.17 23.55 -13.92
C ARG A 46 -24.93 24.71 -13.29
N GLN A 47 -24.49 25.17 -12.12
CA GLN A 47 -25.09 26.32 -11.45
C GLN A 47 -24.94 27.59 -12.27
N TYR A 48 -23.79 27.80 -12.89
CA TYR A 48 -23.53 28.95 -13.73
C TYR A 48 -24.41 28.97 -14.97
N ILE A 49 -24.59 27.83 -15.61
CA ILE A 49 -25.50 27.67 -16.76
C ILE A 49 -26.96 27.91 -16.35
N ALA A 50 -27.38 27.41 -15.18
CA ALA A 50 -28.72 27.66 -14.67
C ALA A 50 -28.96 29.15 -14.42
N GLN A 51 -27.98 29.87 -13.85
CA GLN A 51 -28.05 31.33 -13.69
C GLN A 51 -28.14 32.05 -15.02
N LEU A 52 -27.35 31.63 -16.01
CA LEU A 52 -27.39 32.20 -17.34
C LEU A 52 -28.78 32.02 -18.00
N THR A 53 -29.35 30.83 -17.87
CA THR A 53 -30.69 30.53 -18.41
C THR A 53 -31.75 31.41 -17.76
N GLU A 54 -31.70 31.58 -16.42
CA GLU A 54 -32.63 32.44 -15.68
C GLU A 54 -32.49 33.91 -16.10
N LYS A 55 -31.25 34.43 -16.16
CA LYS A 55 -31.00 35.81 -16.60
C LYS A 55 -31.36 36.03 -18.05
N GLY A 56 -31.18 35.00 -18.91
CA GLY A 56 -31.56 35.04 -20.31
C GLY A 56 -33.08 35.21 -20.49
N SER A 57 -33.89 34.58 -19.62
CA SER A 57 -35.35 34.75 -19.64
C SER A 57 -35.80 36.16 -19.22
N GLN A 58 -34.97 36.88 -18.43
CA GLN A 58 -35.21 38.26 -18.02
C GLN A 58 -34.68 39.28 -19.01
N GLY A 59 -33.92 38.89 -20.01
CA GLY A 59 -33.29 39.73 -21.03
C GLY A 59 -31.84 40.05 -20.70
N LEU A 60 -30.94 39.58 -21.55
CA LEU A 60 -29.51 39.90 -21.47
C LEU A 60 -29.10 40.69 -22.72
N SER A 61 -28.18 41.66 -22.55
CA SER A 61 -27.52 42.29 -23.67
C SER A 61 -26.57 41.26 -24.38
N ILE A 62 -26.27 41.48 -25.64
CA ILE A 62 -25.34 40.68 -26.44
C ILE A 62 -23.97 40.65 -25.73
N SER A 63 -23.51 41.81 -25.22
CA SER A 63 -22.25 41.90 -24.49
C SER A 63 -22.19 41.05 -23.23
N GLN A 64 -23.27 41.04 -22.46
CA GLN A 64 -23.39 40.19 -21.25
C GLN A 64 -23.42 38.70 -21.61
N LEU A 65 -24.18 38.31 -22.60
CA LEU A 65 -24.24 36.93 -23.09
C LEU A 65 -22.85 36.44 -23.55
N GLY A 66 -22.10 37.28 -24.28
CA GLY A 66 -20.73 36.95 -24.70
C GLY A 66 -19.78 36.68 -23.56
N LYS A 67 -19.87 37.49 -22.48
CA LYS A 67 -19.07 37.28 -21.27
C LYS A 67 -19.41 35.97 -20.55
N TYR A 68 -20.70 35.62 -20.43
CA TYR A 68 -21.13 34.37 -19.86
C TYR A 68 -20.64 33.14 -20.63
N GLN A 69 -20.76 33.22 -21.98
CA GLN A 69 -20.29 32.14 -22.86
C GLN A 69 -18.78 31.95 -22.77
N GLN A 70 -18.02 33.06 -22.75
CA GLN A 70 -16.57 33.01 -22.59
C GLN A 70 -16.16 32.37 -21.28
N PHE A 71 -16.86 32.66 -20.18
CA PHE A 71 -16.59 32.08 -18.88
C PHE A 71 -16.90 30.59 -18.84
N ILE A 72 -17.98 30.14 -19.48
CA ILE A 72 -18.31 28.72 -19.62
C ILE A 72 -17.20 27.98 -20.38
N VAL A 73 -16.67 28.57 -21.45
CA VAL A 73 -15.54 27.98 -22.20
C VAL A 73 -14.32 27.82 -21.29
N GLN A 74 -14.02 28.80 -20.45
CA GLN A 74 -12.92 28.72 -19.49
C GLN A 74 -13.13 27.60 -18.47
N ILE A 75 -14.35 27.42 -17.97
CA ILE A 75 -14.70 26.33 -17.06
C ILE A 75 -14.51 24.98 -17.76
N ASP A 76 -14.96 24.86 -19.01
CA ASP A 76 -14.82 23.61 -19.78
C ASP A 76 -13.35 23.27 -20.05
N GLN A 77 -12.52 24.26 -20.32
CA GLN A 77 -11.07 24.06 -20.44
C GLN A 77 -10.46 23.56 -19.12
N GLY A 78 -10.88 24.14 -18.00
CA GLY A 78 -10.47 23.73 -16.66
C GLY A 78 -10.88 22.28 -16.34
N LEU A 79 -12.11 21.91 -16.69
CA LEU A 79 -12.61 20.53 -16.53
C LEU A 79 -11.79 19.54 -17.35
N THR A 80 -11.51 19.88 -18.62
CA THR A 80 -10.70 19.02 -19.49
C THR A 80 -9.29 18.81 -18.94
N LYS A 81 -8.64 19.89 -18.47
CA LYS A 81 -7.32 19.79 -17.85
C LYS A 81 -7.32 18.92 -16.58
N GLN A 82 -8.33 19.09 -15.72
CA GLN A 82 -8.44 18.28 -14.52
C GLN A 82 -8.72 16.81 -14.84
N GLN A 83 -9.55 16.51 -15.84
CA GLN A 83 -9.79 15.14 -16.27
C GLN A 83 -8.53 14.48 -16.81
N GLN A 84 -7.74 15.21 -17.60
CA GLN A 84 -6.45 14.72 -18.09
C GLN A 84 -5.46 14.50 -16.95
N GLY A 85 -5.46 15.37 -15.93
CA GLY A 85 -4.63 15.24 -14.74
C GLY A 85 -4.98 14.03 -13.89
N LEU A 86 -6.27 13.61 -13.87
CA LEU A 86 -6.71 12.43 -13.09
C LEU A 86 -6.00 11.15 -13.49
N VAL A 87 -5.70 10.97 -14.77
CA VAL A 87 -5.01 9.77 -15.27
C VAL A 87 -3.68 9.55 -14.54
N LYS A 88 -2.94 10.63 -14.29
CA LYS A 88 -1.67 10.57 -13.55
C LYS A 88 -1.87 10.14 -12.09
N PHE A 89 -2.89 10.66 -11.41
CA PHE A 89 -3.21 10.28 -10.04
C PHE A 89 -3.70 8.84 -9.95
N GLU A 90 -4.49 8.38 -10.90
CA GLU A 90 -4.94 6.98 -10.98
C GLU A 90 -3.76 6.03 -11.21
N TYR A 91 -2.84 6.39 -12.09
CA TYR A 91 -1.62 5.64 -12.32
C TYR A 91 -0.79 5.54 -11.04
N ASP A 92 -0.63 6.63 -10.32
CA ASP A 92 0.13 6.65 -9.07
C ASP A 92 -0.49 5.74 -8.00
N VAL A 93 -1.81 5.74 -7.87
CA VAL A 93 -2.52 4.81 -6.96
C VAL A 93 -2.20 3.36 -7.31
N HIS A 94 -2.25 3.00 -8.59
CA HIS A 94 -1.92 1.64 -9.03
C HIS A 94 -0.46 1.29 -8.76
N ALA A 95 0.47 2.21 -9.04
CA ALA A 95 1.89 2.01 -8.81
C ALA A 95 2.20 1.81 -7.33
N GLN A 96 1.61 2.63 -6.45
CA GLN A 96 1.83 2.52 -5.01
C GLN A 96 1.17 1.25 -4.43
N LYS A 97 0.02 0.86 -4.92
CA LYS A 97 -0.62 -0.41 -4.55
C LYS A 97 0.28 -1.60 -4.89
N LYS A 98 0.84 -1.59 -6.09
CA LYS A 98 1.76 -2.64 -6.54
C LYS A 98 2.98 -2.74 -5.64
N ARG A 99 3.59 -1.61 -5.29
CA ARG A 99 4.73 -1.56 -4.36
C ARG A 99 4.39 -2.13 -3.00
N TRP A 100 3.23 -1.76 -2.47
CA TRP A 100 2.76 -2.28 -1.20
C TRP A 100 2.58 -3.79 -1.24
N LEU A 101 1.91 -4.33 -2.27
CA LEU A 101 1.72 -5.77 -2.44
C LEU A 101 3.05 -6.52 -2.59
N GLU A 102 3.99 -5.99 -3.36
CA GLU A 102 5.34 -6.56 -3.50
C GLU A 102 6.09 -6.56 -2.17
N SER A 103 5.99 -5.48 -1.38
CA SER A 103 6.61 -5.40 -0.07
C SER A 103 6.03 -6.43 0.91
N GLN A 104 4.72 -6.69 0.86
CA GLN A 104 4.07 -7.73 1.66
C GLN A 104 4.59 -9.12 1.31
N VAL A 105 4.73 -9.43 0.01
CA VAL A 105 5.27 -10.70 -0.46
C VAL A 105 6.70 -10.88 0.04
N SER A 106 7.52 -9.86 -0.10
CA SER A 106 8.91 -9.87 0.37
C SER A 106 9.00 -10.08 1.89
N CYS A 107 8.15 -9.41 2.66
CA CYS A 107 8.08 -9.56 4.11
C CYS A 107 7.66 -10.98 4.52
N LYS A 108 6.63 -11.53 3.88
CA LYS A 108 6.16 -12.90 4.11
C LYS A 108 7.25 -13.93 3.81
N ALA A 109 8.01 -13.72 2.72
CA ALA A 109 9.12 -14.61 2.38
C ALA A 109 10.17 -14.66 3.49
N MET A 110 10.50 -13.50 4.07
CA MET A 110 11.42 -13.43 5.21
C MET A 110 10.85 -14.09 6.47
N ALA A 111 9.57 -13.89 6.74
CA ALA A 111 8.88 -14.55 7.86
C ALA A 111 8.93 -16.07 7.74
N MET A 112 8.68 -16.59 6.54
CA MET A 112 8.77 -18.03 6.26
C MET A 112 10.19 -18.57 6.43
N LEU A 113 11.18 -17.81 5.97
CA LEU A 113 12.59 -18.18 6.11
C LEU A 113 13.00 -18.24 7.59
N LEU A 114 12.60 -17.27 8.38
CA LEU A 114 12.84 -17.25 9.84
C LEU A 114 12.19 -18.44 10.53
N LYS A 115 10.96 -18.75 10.17
CA LYS A 115 10.22 -19.91 10.69
C LYS A 115 10.92 -21.22 10.36
N LYS A 116 11.36 -21.37 9.11
CA LYS A 116 12.11 -22.55 8.66
C LYS A 116 13.42 -22.70 9.44
N LYS A 117 14.15 -21.62 9.64
CA LYS A 117 15.40 -21.61 10.39
C LYS A 117 15.17 -21.99 11.86
N ALA A 118 14.10 -21.47 12.49
CA ALA A 118 13.72 -21.82 13.86
C ALA A 118 13.40 -23.31 13.98
N LEU A 119 12.66 -23.87 13.03
CA LEU A 119 12.35 -25.33 13.01
C LEU A 119 13.60 -26.18 12.81
N GLN A 120 14.56 -25.74 12.00
CA GLN A 120 15.83 -26.44 11.85
C GLN A 120 16.64 -26.46 13.16
N LYS A 121 16.66 -25.35 13.88
CA LYS A 121 17.33 -25.27 15.19
C LYS A 121 16.69 -26.25 16.19
N VAL A 122 15.38 -26.32 16.23
CA VAL A 122 14.65 -27.27 17.09
C VAL A 122 15.02 -28.71 16.72
N LYS A 123 15.02 -29.05 15.44
CA LYS A 123 15.39 -30.41 14.98
C LYS A 123 16.82 -30.77 15.36
N ILE A 124 17.76 -29.83 15.21
CA ILE A 124 19.17 -30.07 15.59
C ILE A 124 19.27 -30.29 17.11
N ALA A 125 18.59 -29.47 17.90
CA ALA A 125 18.57 -29.60 19.35
C ALA A 125 17.98 -30.96 19.78
N ASP A 126 16.88 -31.39 19.17
CA ASP A 126 16.23 -32.68 19.43
C ASP A 126 17.15 -33.85 19.07
N ARG A 127 17.85 -33.78 17.93
CA ARG A 127 18.82 -34.80 17.55
C ARG A 127 19.97 -34.92 18.55
N LYS A 128 20.50 -33.78 19.01
CA LYS A 128 21.58 -33.76 20.02
C LYS A 128 21.09 -34.38 21.33
N GLU A 129 19.89 -34.04 21.78
CA GLU A 129 19.28 -34.61 22.97
C GLU A 129 19.11 -36.11 22.81
N GLN A 130 18.60 -36.57 21.65
CA GLN A 130 18.43 -37.99 21.36
C GLN A 130 19.76 -38.72 21.40
N GLN A 131 20.82 -38.16 20.79
CA GLN A 131 22.16 -38.74 20.84
C GLN A 131 22.68 -38.89 22.25
N LEU A 132 22.50 -37.86 23.09
CA LEU A 132 22.91 -37.88 24.49
C LEU A 132 22.16 -38.97 25.28
N LEU A 133 20.86 -39.13 25.04
CA LEU A 133 20.06 -40.17 25.64
C LEU A 133 20.49 -41.57 25.23
N ASP A 134 20.79 -41.73 23.93
CA ASP A 134 21.28 -43.00 23.38
C ASP A 134 22.66 -43.36 23.95
N GLU A 135 23.58 -42.43 24.05
CA GLU A 135 24.88 -42.61 24.68
C GLU A 135 24.76 -42.95 26.14
N PHE A 136 23.89 -42.28 26.84
CA PHE A 136 23.63 -42.55 28.27
C PHE A 136 23.05 -43.94 28.46
N SER A 137 22.09 -44.33 27.65
CA SER A 137 21.51 -45.70 27.69
C SER A 137 22.54 -46.76 27.41
N THR A 138 23.39 -46.55 26.43
CA THR A 138 24.49 -47.45 26.08
C THR A 138 25.48 -47.57 27.23
N PHE A 139 25.85 -46.46 27.86
CA PHE A 139 26.72 -46.43 29.00
C PHE A 139 26.15 -47.20 30.18
N GLN A 140 24.87 -47.05 30.52
CA GLN A 140 24.17 -47.78 31.57
C GLN A 140 24.15 -49.30 31.23
N PHE A 141 23.91 -49.67 30.01
CA PHE A 141 23.93 -51.05 29.57
C PHE A 141 25.31 -51.71 29.82
N PHE A 142 26.40 -51.04 29.45
CA PHE A 142 27.76 -51.54 29.71
C PHE A 142 28.07 -51.64 31.20
N GLN A 143 27.64 -50.67 31.99
CA GLN A 143 27.82 -50.71 33.45
C GLN A 143 27.11 -51.93 34.09
N LYS A 144 25.89 -52.22 33.68
CA LYS A 144 25.14 -53.37 34.16
C LYS A 144 25.81 -54.72 33.77
N LYS A 145 26.46 -54.76 32.62
CA LYS A 145 27.21 -55.94 32.13
C LYS A 145 28.48 -56.17 32.91
N THR A 146 29.15 -55.14 33.39
CA THR A 146 30.40 -55.25 34.14
C THR A 146 30.20 -55.48 35.66
N THR A 147 28.99 -55.25 36.18
CA THR A 147 28.65 -55.46 37.58
C THR A 147 27.91 -56.78 37.88
N SER A 148 27.63 -57.59 36.89
CA SER A 148 27.01 -58.92 37.05
C SER A 148 28.05 -60.08 36.99
#